data_cb27dd5d736201ac41da6290d784ad88
#
_entry.id   cb27dd5d736201ac41da6290d784ad88
#
_cell.length_a   1.000
_cell.length_b   1.000
_cell.length_c   1.000
_cell.angle_alpha   90.00
_cell.angle_beta   90.00
_cell.angle_gamma   90.00
#
_symmetry.space_group_name_H-M   'P 1'
#
loop_
_entity.id
_entity.type
_entity.pdbx_description
1 polymer ?
#
loop_
_entity_poly.entity_id
_entity_poly.type
_entity_poly.pdbx_seq_one_letter_code
_entity_poly.pdbx_strand_id
1 'polypeptide(L)'
;MAGVIEMTARRRSPSPLLTRLRAPSPGLVDALVGGAVAAGLGLASFAVLVLLLWISSPYPDSGPGGAMHVAAALWLLAHGAELVRTDTLSGAATPVGIPPLLLLALPVWLLHRAARDTADGGRGDADDRFGEEFEAVEVLPGPPPVPARTAWTGVVLGYVTVAALAALYAAGGALRPSWVWVGVCVPLVAVVAAGTGVWSAYGRPGGPLRRLLGVLPTGVRPLVVGPDGRPGVATRAVAAGLAVLLGGGVMLVAVSLVGHGATAQGSLLALTEGWSGRVAVLLLCAALLPNAAVWGAAYALGPGFALGAGHVVSPLSSAPAPLLPPFPLLAAVPEAGEGQPVHWVAGVVPVVAGVVVGRVVAKGAVAGERGGTRPGGGRGAVWSPWRTARAAGLAAVLCAAVLTGLAALSGGPLGVAVLARLGPVWWQVGAAALAWLVLVAVPTALGVRAWRCRAPRTEGSATAGGRDGRPASGAQRSGRPRERSRHGRDRFERTGTPAGGTPLPGGGTAQRTSDSRQEEPYARDDTDFEPYDFLPADPGPKSYGFLPAPDDAPERDSL
;
A
#
# COMPACT_ATOMS: atom_id res chain seq x y z
N MET A 1 -37.95 -55.25 -55.12
CA MET A 1 -36.71 -54.83 -54.50
C MET A 1 -36.69 -53.33 -54.42
N ALA A 2 -37.07 -52.79 -53.28
CA ALA A 2 -37.09 -51.33 -53.01
C ALA A 2 -35.86 -51.00 -52.22
N GLY A 3 -34.95 -50.23 -52.81
CA GLY A 3 -33.75 -49.70 -52.17
C GLY A 3 -34.12 -48.47 -51.34
N VAL A 4 -33.96 -48.55 -50.03
CA VAL A 4 -34.10 -47.44 -49.11
C VAL A 4 -32.82 -46.65 -49.15
N ILE A 5 -32.88 -45.41 -49.69
CA ILE A 5 -31.81 -44.43 -49.61
C ILE A 5 -31.90 -43.73 -48.28
N GLU A 6 -31.06 -44.09 -47.31
CA GLU A 6 -30.82 -43.34 -46.08
C GLU A 6 -30.08 -42.07 -46.36
N MET A 7 -30.78 -40.92 -46.38
CA MET A 7 -30.19 -39.61 -46.36
C MET A 7 -29.68 -39.30 -44.93
N THR A 8 -28.45 -39.62 -44.65
CA THR A 8 -27.73 -39.13 -43.46
C THR A 8 -27.55 -37.64 -43.59
N ALA A 9 -28.42 -36.89 -42.94
CA ALA A 9 -28.28 -35.44 -42.72
C ALA A 9 -27.00 -35.20 -41.91
N ARG A 10 -25.91 -34.80 -42.57
CA ARG A 10 -24.67 -34.32 -41.93
C ARG A 10 -25.01 -33.08 -41.10
N ARG A 11 -25.27 -33.28 -39.78
CA ARG A 11 -25.27 -32.18 -38.82
C ARG A 11 -23.91 -31.50 -38.92
N ARG A 12 -23.88 -30.26 -39.40
CA ARG A 12 -22.71 -29.41 -39.33
C ARG A 12 -22.32 -29.31 -37.88
N SER A 13 -21.23 -29.91 -37.47
CA SER A 13 -20.63 -29.72 -36.15
C SER A 13 -20.36 -28.24 -35.98
N PRO A 14 -20.82 -27.60 -34.88
CA PRO A 14 -20.50 -26.20 -34.62
C PRO A 14 -19.00 -26.02 -34.62
N SER A 15 -18.52 -24.93 -35.23
CA SER A 15 -17.08 -24.67 -35.33
C SER A 15 -16.45 -24.72 -33.94
N PRO A 16 -15.25 -25.31 -33.78
CA PRO A 16 -14.59 -25.43 -32.49
C PRO A 16 -14.35 -24.09 -31.80
N LEU A 17 -14.40 -22.97 -32.54
CA LEU A 17 -14.37 -21.61 -32.01
C LEU A 17 -15.68 -21.23 -31.30
N LEU A 18 -16.87 -21.60 -31.85
CA LEU A 18 -18.17 -21.32 -31.24
C LEU A 18 -18.39 -22.18 -29.98
N THR A 19 -17.86 -23.39 -29.94
CA THR A 19 -17.93 -24.26 -28.74
C THR A 19 -17.02 -23.73 -27.64
N ARG A 20 -15.83 -23.20 -27.99
CA ARG A 20 -14.94 -22.55 -27.02
C ARG A 20 -15.47 -21.22 -26.47
N LEU A 21 -16.28 -20.49 -27.25
CA LEU A 21 -16.92 -19.24 -26.79
C LEU A 21 -18.18 -19.51 -25.94
N ARG A 22 -18.78 -20.70 -26.05
CA ARG A 22 -19.99 -21.09 -25.27
C ARG A 22 -19.69 -21.85 -24.00
N ALA A 23 -18.50 -22.42 -23.82
CA ALA A 23 -18.10 -23.02 -22.55
C ALA A 23 -17.66 -21.88 -21.61
N PRO A 24 -18.41 -21.54 -20.55
CA PRO A 24 -17.91 -20.60 -19.55
C PRO A 24 -16.60 -21.17 -19.02
N SER A 25 -15.51 -20.38 -19.09
CA SER A 25 -14.24 -20.77 -18.52
C SER A 25 -14.47 -21.03 -17.02
N PRO A 26 -14.09 -22.20 -16.49
CA PRO A 26 -14.33 -22.53 -15.10
C PRO A 26 -13.72 -21.45 -14.20
N GLY A 27 -14.51 -20.94 -13.23
CA GLY A 27 -14.11 -19.89 -12.31
C GLY A 27 -14.24 -18.45 -12.81
N LEU A 28 -14.73 -18.19 -14.07
CA LEU A 28 -14.94 -16.83 -14.54
C LEU A 28 -16.05 -16.10 -13.77
N VAL A 29 -17.15 -16.80 -13.48
CA VAL A 29 -18.26 -16.23 -12.73
C VAL A 29 -17.83 -15.87 -11.31
N ASP A 30 -17.11 -16.77 -10.64
CA ASP A 30 -16.59 -16.53 -9.29
C ASP A 30 -15.63 -15.34 -9.27
N ALA A 31 -14.77 -15.22 -10.29
CA ALA A 31 -13.85 -14.09 -10.42
C ALA A 31 -14.59 -12.76 -10.68
N LEU A 32 -15.64 -12.77 -11.52
CA LEU A 32 -16.49 -11.58 -11.74
C LEU A 32 -17.19 -11.15 -10.44
N VAL A 33 -17.81 -12.11 -9.73
CA VAL A 33 -18.47 -11.85 -8.45
C VAL A 33 -17.45 -11.36 -7.42
N GLY A 34 -16.25 -11.98 -7.33
CA GLY A 34 -15.19 -11.53 -6.44
C GLY A 34 -14.79 -10.07 -6.67
N GLY A 35 -14.65 -9.68 -7.95
CA GLY A 35 -14.37 -8.29 -8.32
C GLY A 35 -15.52 -7.34 -7.99
N ALA A 36 -16.76 -7.74 -8.26
CA ALA A 36 -17.95 -6.95 -7.93
C ALA A 36 -18.11 -6.76 -6.41
N VAL A 37 -17.90 -7.83 -5.64
CA VAL A 37 -17.93 -7.78 -4.16
C VAL A 37 -16.84 -6.86 -3.61
N ALA A 38 -15.62 -6.93 -4.14
CA ALA A 38 -14.54 -6.03 -3.73
C ALA A 38 -14.89 -4.55 -3.98
N ALA A 39 -15.48 -4.24 -5.15
CA ALA A 39 -15.95 -2.88 -5.45
C ALA A 39 -17.10 -2.47 -4.53
N GLY A 40 -18.09 -3.36 -4.34
CA GLY A 40 -19.25 -3.12 -3.48
C GLY A 40 -18.86 -2.89 -2.01
N LEU A 41 -17.96 -3.70 -1.46
CA LEU A 41 -17.43 -3.51 -0.10
C LEU A 41 -16.66 -2.19 0.05
N GLY A 42 -15.84 -1.84 -0.96
CA GLY A 42 -15.18 -0.55 -1.00
C GLY A 42 -16.18 0.59 -0.97
N LEU A 43 -17.14 0.61 -1.90
CA LEU A 43 -18.18 1.63 -1.97
C LEU A 43 -19.04 1.69 -0.70
N ALA A 44 -19.44 0.54 -0.16
CA ALA A 44 -20.21 0.46 1.08
C ALA A 44 -19.44 1.05 2.28
N SER A 45 -18.13 0.82 2.37
CA SER A 45 -17.29 1.41 3.42
C SER A 45 -17.29 2.93 3.38
N PHE A 46 -17.19 3.52 2.17
CA PHE A 46 -17.31 4.98 2.00
C PHE A 46 -18.72 5.47 2.28
N ALA A 47 -19.75 4.72 1.88
CA ALA A 47 -21.15 5.06 2.15
C ALA A 47 -21.41 5.09 3.67
N VAL A 48 -20.98 4.08 4.41
CA VAL A 48 -21.11 4.04 5.87
C VAL A 48 -20.40 5.24 6.51
N LEU A 49 -19.15 5.52 6.10
CA LEU A 49 -18.39 6.64 6.64
C LEU A 49 -19.12 7.98 6.39
N VAL A 50 -19.55 8.23 5.16
CA VAL A 50 -20.23 9.49 4.79
C VAL A 50 -21.58 9.60 5.46
N LEU A 51 -22.36 8.51 5.54
CA LEU A 51 -23.65 8.51 6.23
C LEU A 51 -23.50 8.76 7.75
N LEU A 52 -22.50 8.16 8.39
CA LEU A 52 -22.22 8.43 9.80
C LEU A 52 -21.90 9.91 10.04
N LEU A 53 -21.07 10.51 9.18
CA LEU A 53 -20.75 11.94 9.25
C LEU A 53 -21.98 12.80 8.97
N TRP A 54 -22.82 12.39 8.01
CA TRP A 54 -24.04 13.11 7.67
C TRP A 54 -25.08 13.06 8.79
N ILE A 55 -25.33 11.88 9.41
CA ILE A 55 -26.25 11.73 10.53
C ILE A 55 -25.78 12.52 11.76
N SER A 56 -24.48 12.57 11.99
CA SER A 56 -23.90 13.33 13.11
C SER A 56 -23.80 14.84 12.84
N SER A 57 -24.13 15.30 11.63
CA SER A 57 -24.15 16.72 11.29
C SER A 57 -25.41 17.41 11.85
N PRO A 58 -25.27 18.56 12.54
CA PRO A 58 -26.44 19.27 13.09
C PRO A 58 -27.37 19.85 12.02
N TYR A 59 -26.89 20.03 10.79
CA TYR A 59 -27.65 20.59 9.67
C TYR A 59 -27.46 19.74 8.41
N PRO A 60 -28.19 18.62 8.28
CA PRO A 60 -28.06 17.75 7.10
C PRO A 60 -28.84 18.29 5.90
N ASP A 61 -28.31 19.32 5.23
CA ASP A 61 -29.01 20.06 4.15
C ASP A 61 -29.30 19.23 2.89
N SER A 62 -28.51 18.14 2.64
CA SER A 62 -28.53 17.43 1.36
C SER A 62 -29.42 16.16 1.33
N GLY A 63 -30.00 15.78 2.45
CA GLY A 63 -30.72 14.50 2.56
C GLY A 63 -29.85 13.25 2.37
N PRO A 64 -30.34 12.02 2.69
CA PRO A 64 -29.55 10.79 2.59
C PRO A 64 -29.12 10.47 1.15
N GLY A 65 -29.91 10.83 0.15
CA GLY A 65 -29.56 10.67 -1.27
C GLY A 65 -28.33 11.50 -1.66
N GLY A 66 -28.25 12.75 -1.21
CA GLY A 66 -27.09 13.60 -1.43
C GLY A 66 -25.83 13.03 -0.79
N ALA A 67 -25.92 12.53 0.44
CA ALA A 67 -24.80 11.87 1.12
C ALA A 67 -24.29 10.64 0.34
N MET A 68 -25.19 9.85 -0.24
CA MET A 68 -24.81 8.69 -1.06
C MET A 68 -24.12 9.09 -2.37
N HIS A 69 -24.54 10.18 -3.03
CA HIS A 69 -23.83 10.72 -4.20
C HIS A 69 -22.42 11.16 -3.83
N VAL A 70 -22.26 11.83 -2.68
CA VAL A 70 -20.93 12.23 -2.17
C VAL A 70 -20.07 11.02 -1.87
N ALA A 71 -20.62 9.95 -1.27
CA ALA A 71 -19.89 8.71 -1.00
C ALA A 71 -19.36 8.06 -2.28
N ALA A 72 -20.21 7.95 -3.32
CA ALA A 72 -19.82 7.42 -4.61
C ALA A 72 -18.74 8.29 -5.29
N ALA A 73 -18.89 9.62 -5.25
CA ALA A 73 -17.92 10.55 -5.79
C ALA A 73 -16.58 10.46 -5.04
N LEU A 74 -16.58 10.39 -3.70
CA LEU A 74 -15.38 10.25 -2.88
C LEU A 74 -14.66 8.91 -3.15
N TRP A 75 -15.41 7.83 -3.34
CA TRP A 75 -14.85 6.54 -3.70
C TRP A 75 -14.17 6.58 -5.08
N LEU A 76 -14.75 7.27 -6.07
CA LEU A 76 -14.11 7.49 -7.37
C LEU A 76 -12.86 8.37 -7.27
N LEU A 77 -12.92 9.45 -6.47
CA LEU A 77 -11.77 10.32 -6.19
C LEU A 77 -10.63 9.54 -5.55
N ALA A 78 -10.94 8.59 -4.65
CA ALA A 78 -9.93 7.72 -4.05
C ALA A 78 -9.15 6.89 -5.06
N HIS A 79 -9.71 6.60 -6.24
CA HIS A 79 -9.01 5.95 -7.36
C HIS A 79 -8.18 6.92 -8.20
N GLY A 80 -8.17 8.21 -7.88
CA GLY A 80 -7.51 9.25 -8.67
C GLY A 80 -8.37 9.82 -9.80
N ALA A 81 -9.66 9.50 -9.84
CA ALA A 81 -10.56 10.09 -10.82
C ALA A 81 -10.92 11.52 -10.41
N GLU A 82 -10.69 12.46 -11.33
CA GLU A 82 -11.04 13.87 -11.13
C GLU A 82 -12.56 14.03 -11.10
N LEU A 83 -13.04 14.85 -10.16
CA LEU A 83 -14.43 15.25 -10.03
C LEU A 83 -14.60 16.69 -10.52
N VAL A 84 -15.78 17.02 -10.97
CA VAL A 84 -16.17 18.37 -11.40
C VAL A 84 -17.34 18.82 -10.55
N ARG A 85 -17.14 19.88 -9.80
CA ARG A 85 -18.20 20.53 -9.03
C ARG A 85 -18.98 21.47 -9.96
N THR A 86 -20.30 21.29 -10.03
CA THR A 86 -21.19 22.08 -10.89
C THR A 86 -21.89 23.20 -10.13
N ASP A 87 -22.13 23.02 -8.82
CA ASP A 87 -22.81 23.98 -7.97
C ASP A 87 -21.79 24.99 -7.42
N THR A 88 -21.44 25.98 -8.23
CA THR A 88 -20.53 27.07 -7.84
C THR A 88 -21.25 28.41 -7.95
N LEU A 89 -20.92 29.35 -7.06
CA LEU A 89 -21.49 30.71 -7.08
C LEU A 89 -21.22 31.45 -8.39
N SER A 90 -20.13 31.09 -9.08
CA SER A 90 -19.77 31.67 -10.38
C SER A 90 -20.45 30.98 -11.57
N GLY A 91 -21.17 29.87 -11.37
CA GLY A 91 -21.71 29.03 -12.43
C GLY A 91 -20.64 28.27 -13.26
N ALA A 92 -19.36 28.49 -12.98
CA ALA A 92 -18.27 27.79 -13.67
C ALA A 92 -18.00 26.44 -13.05
N ALA A 93 -17.89 25.39 -13.86
CA ALA A 93 -17.51 24.07 -13.42
C ALA A 93 -16.08 24.08 -12.85
N THR A 94 -15.89 23.62 -11.62
CA THR A 94 -14.58 23.61 -10.96
C THR A 94 -14.08 22.19 -10.75
N PRO A 95 -12.86 21.84 -11.24
CA PRO A 95 -12.28 20.52 -11.04
C PRO A 95 -11.80 20.34 -9.60
N VAL A 96 -11.99 19.11 -9.08
CA VAL A 96 -11.47 18.63 -7.80
C VAL A 96 -10.72 17.34 -8.06
N GLY A 97 -9.41 17.40 -8.11
CA GLY A 97 -8.57 16.30 -8.59
C GLY A 97 -7.43 15.91 -7.64
N ILE A 98 -7.48 16.28 -6.35
CA ILE A 98 -6.49 15.81 -5.36
C ILE A 98 -7.01 14.54 -4.69
N PRO A 99 -6.52 13.36 -5.06
CA PRO A 99 -6.94 12.13 -4.42
C PRO A 99 -6.27 11.99 -3.05
N PRO A 100 -7.02 11.74 -1.96
CA PRO A 100 -6.41 11.39 -0.68
C PRO A 100 -5.81 9.99 -0.77
N LEU A 101 -4.48 9.88 -0.83
CA LEU A 101 -3.77 8.63 -1.11
C LEU A 101 -4.02 7.52 -0.08
N LEU A 102 -4.36 7.88 1.17
CA LEU A 102 -4.71 6.88 2.18
C LEU A 102 -6.01 6.14 1.81
N LEU A 103 -6.97 6.85 1.21
CA LEU A 103 -8.25 6.26 0.82
C LEU A 103 -8.08 5.25 -0.34
N LEU A 104 -7.04 5.41 -1.17
CA LEU A 104 -6.70 4.44 -2.23
C LEU A 104 -6.28 3.07 -1.66
N ALA A 105 -5.76 3.04 -0.43
CA ALA A 105 -5.26 1.81 0.17
C ALA A 105 -6.35 0.74 0.32
N LEU A 106 -7.59 1.13 0.66
CA LEU A 106 -8.70 0.20 0.83
C LEU A 106 -9.12 -0.48 -0.50
N PRO A 107 -9.41 0.24 -1.59
CA PRO A 107 -9.69 -0.37 -2.89
C PRO A 107 -8.56 -1.30 -3.39
N VAL A 108 -7.31 -0.86 -3.27
CA VAL A 108 -6.15 -1.67 -3.68
C VAL A 108 -6.05 -2.96 -2.87
N TRP A 109 -6.25 -2.89 -1.56
CA TRP A 109 -6.22 -4.06 -0.67
C TRP A 109 -7.36 -5.04 -0.98
N LEU A 110 -8.60 -4.54 -1.16
CA LEU A 110 -9.77 -5.36 -1.49
C LEU A 110 -9.60 -6.07 -2.83
N LEU A 111 -9.13 -5.34 -3.86
CA LEU A 111 -8.85 -5.91 -5.18
C LEU A 111 -7.73 -6.95 -5.13
N HIS A 112 -6.63 -6.65 -4.42
CA HIS A 112 -5.53 -7.58 -4.25
C HIS A 112 -6.00 -8.87 -3.58
N ARG A 113 -6.78 -8.74 -2.51
CA ARG A 113 -7.34 -9.87 -1.77
C ARG A 113 -8.31 -10.69 -2.64
N ALA A 114 -9.30 -10.04 -3.26
CA ALA A 114 -10.27 -10.73 -4.11
C ALA A 114 -9.60 -11.48 -5.27
N ALA A 115 -8.59 -10.88 -5.91
CA ALA A 115 -7.85 -11.52 -6.98
C ALA A 115 -6.98 -12.70 -6.50
N ARG A 116 -6.47 -12.62 -5.28
CA ARG A 116 -5.75 -13.71 -4.65
C ARG A 116 -6.70 -14.85 -4.29
N ASP A 117 -7.80 -14.57 -3.59
CA ASP A 117 -8.76 -15.57 -3.13
C ASP A 117 -9.40 -16.34 -4.31
N THR A 118 -9.71 -15.64 -5.42
CA THR A 118 -10.23 -16.26 -6.65
C THR A 118 -9.18 -17.12 -7.36
N ALA A 119 -7.91 -16.74 -7.33
CA ALA A 119 -6.83 -17.52 -7.93
C ALA A 119 -6.49 -18.79 -7.12
N ASP A 120 -6.59 -18.70 -5.78
CA ASP A 120 -6.37 -19.84 -4.86
C ASP A 120 -7.56 -20.83 -4.86
N GLY A 121 -8.65 -20.53 -5.59
CA GLY A 121 -9.84 -21.39 -5.68
C GLY A 121 -10.60 -21.56 -4.36
N GLY A 122 -10.54 -20.56 -3.48
CA GLY A 122 -11.27 -20.58 -2.19
C GLY A 122 -10.69 -21.55 -1.14
N ARG A 123 -9.45 -22.01 -1.32
CA ARG A 123 -8.82 -22.92 -0.37
C ARG A 123 -8.59 -22.33 1.03
N GLY A 124 -8.49 -21.01 1.15
CA GLY A 124 -8.08 -20.36 2.39
C GLY A 124 -9.09 -20.41 3.52
N ASP A 125 -10.39 -20.53 3.23
CA ASP A 125 -11.45 -20.42 4.27
C ASP A 125 -12.00 -21.77 4.74
N ALA A 126 -11.75 -22.85 4.01
CA ALA A 126 -12.24 -24.19 4.37
C ALA A 126 -11.28 -24.94 5.30
N ASP A 127 -9.96 -24.79 5.08
CA ASP A 127 -8.94 -25.47 5.90
C ASP A 127 -8.81 -24.87 7.31
N ASP A 128 -9.00 -23.53 7.46
CA ASP A 128 -8.87 -22.89 8.78
C ASP A 128 -10.10 -23.05 9.69
N ARG A 129 -11.28 -23.38 9.15
CA ARG A 129 -12.50 -23.54 9.95
C ARG A 129 -12.82 -24.96 10.36
N PHE A 130 -12.27 -25.97 9.70
CA PHE A 130 -12.56 -27.38 9.96
C PHE A 130 -11.33 -28.26 10.24
N GLY A 131 -10.17 -27.65 10.41
CA GLY A 131 -8.87 -28.34 10.49
C GLY A 131 -8.58 -29.06 11.81
N GLU A 132 -9.43 -29.02 12.82
CA GLU A 132 -9.13 -29.65 14.12
C GLU A 132 -9.98 -30.87 14.50
N GLU A 133 -11.02 -31.27 13.74
CA GLU A 133 -11.93 -32.32 14.23
C GLU A 133 -12.13 -33.54 13.31
N PHE A 134 -11.54 -33.59 12.11
CA PHE A 134 -11.69 -34.78 11.24
C PHE A 134 -10.36 -35.27 10.67
N GLU A 135 -9.61 -35.96 11.51
CA GLU A 135 -8.54 -36.89 11.06
C GLU A 135 -9.19 -38.08 10.36
N ALA A 136 -8.88 -38.27 9.07
CA ALA A 136 -9.27 -39.40 8.22
C ALA A 136 -10.57 -39.32 7.40
N VAL A 137 -10.82 -38.20 6.71
CA VAL A 137 -11.59 -38.26 5.47
C VAL A 137 -10.64 -38.07 4.30
N GLU A 138 -10.61 -39.06 3.41
CA GLU A 138 -9.86 -39.03 2.14
C GLU A 138 -10.10 -37.67 1.45
N VAL A 139 -9.09 -36.79 1.48
CA VAL A 139 -9.16 -35.43 0.97
C VAL A 139 -9.44 -35.53 -0.52
N LEU A 140 -10.70 -35.38 -0.89
CA LEU A 140 -11.06 -35.15 -2.29
C LEU A 140 -10.21 -34.01 -2.84
N PRO A 141 -9.53 -34.20 -3.99
CA PRO A 141 -8.73 -33.16 -4.58
C PRO A 141 -9.60 -31.91 -4.75
N GLY A 142 -9.23 -30.83 -4.07
CA GLY A 142 -9.95 -29.55 -4.12
C GLY A 142 -10.09 -29.08 -5.58
N PRO A 143 -11.04 -28.20 -5.87
CA PRO A 143 -11.28 -27.70 -7.23
C PRO A 143 -9.95 -27.20 -7.83
N PRO A 144 -9.71 -27.47 -9.13
CA PRO A 144 -8.47 -27.06 -9.78
C PRO A 144 -8.32 -25.54 -9.70
N PRO A 145 -7.10 -25.00 -9.49
CA PRO A 145 -6.88 -23.56 -9.39
C PRO A 145 -7.37 -22.87 -10.67
N VAL A 146 -8.08 -21.77 -10.50
CA VAL A 146 -8.61 -20.97 -11.61
C VAL A 146 -7.42 -20.42 -12.43
N PRO A 147 -7.40 -20.54 -13.76
CA PRO A 147 -6.30 -20.01 -14.57
C PRO A 147 -6.05 -18.53 -14.26
N ALA A 148 -4.77 -18.14 -14.08
CA ALA A 148 -4.38 -16.78 -13.68
C ALA A 148 -5.00 -15.68 -14.54
N ARG A 149 -5.13 -15.91 -15.85
CA ARG A 149 -5.76 -14.95 -16.78
C ARG A 149 -7.26 -14.80 -16.51
N THR A 150 -7.95 -15.91 -16.24
CA THR A 150 -9.39 -15.92 -15.96
C THR A 150 -9.68 -15.22 -14.63
N ALA A 151 -8.94 -15.53 -13.57
CA ALA A 151 -9.04 -14.87 -12.29
C ALA A 151 -8.79 -13.34 -12.41
N TRP A 152 -7.69 -12.98 -13.07
CA TRP A 152 -7.35 -11.57 -13.27
C TRP A 152 -8.40 -10.81 -14.09
N THR A 153 -8.76 -11.32 -15.28
CA THR A 153 -9.74 -10.64 -16.16
C THR A 153 -11.12 -10.58 -15.53
N GLY A 154 -11.58 -11.66 -14.86
CA GLY A 154 -12.86 -11.70 -14.18
C GLY A 154 -12.95 -10.66 -13.07
N VAL A 155 -11.96 -10.62 -12.16
CA VAL A 155 -11.93 -9.63 -11.07
C VAL A 155 -11.91 -8.20 -11.60
N VAL A 156 -11.07 -7.92 -12.61
CA VAL A 156 -11.01 -6.57 -13.22
C VAL A 156 -12.34 -6.18 -13.84
N LEU A 157 -12.96 -7.06 -14.62
CA LEU A 157 -14.24 -6.78 -15.28
C LEU A 157 -15.37 -6.59 -14.25
N GLY A 158 -15.46 -7.46 -13.23
CA GLY A 158 -16.47 -7.34 -12.17
C GLY A 158 -16.32 -6.01 -11.40
N TYR A 159 -15.09 -5.64 -11.07
CA TYR A 159 -14.81 -4.37 -10.38
C TYR A 159 -15.17 -3.15 -11.22
N VAL A 160 -14.71 -3.11 -12.47
CA VAL A 160 -14.95 -1.98 -13.39
C VAL A 160 -16.44 -1.83 -13.71
N THR A 161 -17.21 -2.92 -13.79
CA THR A 161 -18.67 -2.86 -13.98
C THR A 161 -19.34 -2.13 -12.81
N VAL A 162 -19.03 -2.49 -11.57
CA VAL A 162 -19.59 -1.80 -10.39
C VAL A 162 -19.12 -0.34 -10.35
N ALA A 163 -17.86 -0.09 -10.71
CA ALA A 163 -17.32 1.27 -10.77
C ALA A 163 -18.03 2.14 -11.83
N ALA A 164 -18.37 1.57 -12.98
CA ALA A 164 -19.15 2.28 -14.00
C ALA A 164 -20.56 2.63 -13.50
N LEU A 165 -21.23 1.71 -12.79
CA LEU A 165 -22.53 1.98 -12.16
C LEU A 165 -22.43 3.06 -11.08
N ALA A 166 -21.37 3.01 -10.24
CA ALA A 166 -21.11 4.03 -9.23
C ALA A 166 -20.84 5.41 -9.87
N ALA A 167 -20.12 5.46 -11.01
CA ALA A 167 -19.88 6.70 -11.75
C ALA A 167 -21.17 7.27 -12.37
N LEU A 168 -22.02 6.42 -12.92
CA LEU A 168 -23.35 6.82 -13.41
C LEU A 168 -24.21 7.39 -12.28
N TYR A 169 -24.20 6.72 -11.13
CA TYR A 169 -24.92 7.21 -9.94
C TYR A 169 -24.34 8.55 -9.46
N ALA A 170 -23.02 8.67 -9.30
CA ALA A 170 -22.36 9.90 -8.87
C ALA A 170 -22.62 11.08 -9.82
N ALA A 171 -22.80 10.83 -11.13
CA ALA A 171 -23.10 11.88 -12.12
C ALA A 171 -24.40 12.63 -11.87
N GLY A 172 -25.33 12.06 -11.08
CA GLY A 172 -26.57 12.73 -10.63
C GLY A 172 -26.39 13.72 -9.48
N GLY A 173 -25.20 13.73 -8.84
CA GLY A 173 -24.91 14.61 -7.70
C GLY A 173 -24.24 15.93 -8.09
N ALA A 174 -23.92 16.76 -7.07
CA ALA A 174 -23.22 18.03 -7.20
C ALA A 174 -21.75 17.87 -7.63
N LEU A 175 -21.14 16.71 -7.31
CA LEU A 175 -19.78 16.33 -7.68
C LEU A 175 -19.84 15.29 -8.79
N ARG A 176 -19.69 15.71 -10.02
CA ARG A 176 -19.78 14.84 -11.20
C ARG A 176 -18.43 14.26 -11.56
N PRO A 177 -18.31 12.94 -11.84
CA PRO A 177 -17.05 12.35 -12.24
C PRO A 177 -16.66 12.77 -13.68
N SER A 178 -15.40 13.03 -13.89
CA SER A 178 -14.81 13.18 -15.22
C SER A 178 -14.68 11.81 -15.88
N TRP A 179 -15.45 11.56 -16.94
CA TRP A 179 -15.50 10.27 -17.62
C TRP A 179 -14.15 9.78 -18.12
N VAL A 180 -13.29 10.72 -18.60
CA VAL A 180 -11.95 10.40 -19.07
C VAL A 180 -11.10 9.86 -17.92
N TRP A 181 -11.09 10.54 -16.79
CA TRP A 181 -10.30 10.11 -15.63
C TRP A 181 -10.84 8.84 -14.99
N VAL A 182 -12.15 8.68 -14.91
CA VAL A 182 -12.76 7.42 -14.43
C VAL A 182 -12.36 6.26 -15.35
N GLY A 183 -12.45 6.46 -16.68
CA GLY A 183 -12.11 5.44 -17.67
C GLY A 183 -10.64 5.04 -17.68
N VAL A 184 -9.74 5.88 -17.16
CA VAL A 184 -8.30 5.59 -17.08
C VAL A 184 -7.89 5.12 -15.70
N CYS A 185 -8.22 5.88 -14.64
CA CYS A 185 -7.70 5.64 -13.30
C CYS A 185 -8.28 4.37 -12.66
N VAL A 186 -9.59 4.16 -12.76
CA VAL A 186 -10.24 2.99 -12.14
C VAL A 186 -9.77 1.68 -12.77
N PRO A 187 -9.78 1.51 -14.12
CA PRO A 187 -9.21 0.30 -14.72
C PRO A 187 -7.72 0.12 -14.44
N LEU A 188 -6.93 1.20 -14.41
CA LEU A 188 -5.51 1.12 -14.10
C LEU A 188 -5.28 0.56 -12.68
N VAL A 189 -5.98 1.09 -11.68
CA VAL A 189 -5.92 0.60 -10.29
C VAL A 189 -6.37 -0.87 -10.23
N ALA A 190 -7.49 -1.21 -10.90
CA ALA A 190 -8.01 -2.57 -10.92
C ALA A 190 -7.03 -3.57 -11.55
N VAL A 191 -6.45 -3.22 -12.72
CA VAL A 191 -5.47 -4.04 -13.45
C VAL A 191 -4.23 -4.29 -12.58
N VAL A 192 -3.67 -3.24 -11.97
CA VAL A 192 -2.45 -3.34 -11.19
C VAL A 192 -2.70 -4.10 -9.88
N ALA A 193 -3.74 -3.74 -9.13
CA ALA A 193 -4.04 -4.35 -7.84
C ALA A 193 -4.43 -5.84 -7.99
N ALA A 194 -5.33 -6.16 -8.93
CA ALA A 194 -5.68 -7.55 -9.23
C ALA A 194 -4.49 -8.35 -9.78
N GLY A 195 -3.65 -7.72 -10.61
CA GLY A 195 -2.42 -8.34 -11.12
C GLY A 195 -1.45 -8.74 -10.02
N THR A 196 -1.25 -7.87 -9.02
CA THR A 196 -0.41 -8.19 -7.84
C THR A 196 -1.04 -9.26 -6.96
N GLY A 197 -2.37 -9.30 -6.84
CA GLY A 197 -3.12 -10.32 -6.10
C GLY A 197 -2.91 -11.70 -6.71
N VAL A 198 -3.23 -11.87 -8.00
CA VAL A 198 -3.01 -13.13 -8.73
C VAL A 198 -1.53 -13.54 -8.69
N TRP A 199 -0.61 -12.61 -8.93
CA TRP A 199 0.83 -12.90 -8.88
C TRP A 199 1.26 -13.42 -7.50
N SER A 200 0.67 -12.89 -6.41
CA SER A 200 0.97 -13.37 -5.06
C SER A 200 0.41 -14.76 -4.78
N ALA A 201 -0.78 -15.08 -5.30
CA ALA A 201 -1.44 -16.39 -5.18
C ALA A 201 -0.61 -17.51 -5.82
N TYR A 202 -0.02 -17.24 -6.98
CA TYR A 202 0.86 -18.19 -7.68
C TYR A 202 2.28 -18.28 -7.10
N GLY A 203 2.49 -17.87 -5.84
CA GLY A 203 3.82 -17.97 -5.21
C GLY A 203 4.86 -17.04 -5.81
N ARG A 204 4.42 -15.91 -6.40
CA ARG A 204 5.29 -14.89 -7.01
C ARG A 204 6.23 -15.44 -8.08
N PRO A 205 5.70 -16.12 -9.12
CA PRO A 205 6.55 -16.72 -10.15
C PRO A 205 7.42 -15.65 -10.80
N GLY A 206 8.73 -15.89 -10.86
CA GLY A 206 9.66 -14.97 -11.51
C GLY A 206 9.50 -14.88 -13.04
N GLY A 207 8.75 -15.81 -13.67
CA GLY A 207 8.57 -15.89 -15.11
C GLY A 207 7.84 -14.70 -15.74
N PRO A 208 6.63 -14.30 -15.27
CA PRO A 208 5.91 -13.12 -15.79
C PRO A 208 6.71 -11.83 -15.59
N LEU A 209 7.29 -11.68 -14.40
CA LEU A 209 8.10 -10.51 -14.08
C LEU A 209 9.37 -10.44 -14.94
N ARG A 210 10.01 -11.60 -15.22
CA ARG A 210 11.14 -11.67 -16.14
C ARG A 210 10.76 -11.34 -17.59
N ARG A 211 9.52 -11.63 -18.02
CA ARG A 211 9.02 -11.25 -19.34
C ARG A 211 8.79 -9.76 -19.43
N LEU A 212 8.15 -9.14 -18.41
CA LEU A 212 8.01 -7.69 -18.30
C LEU A 212 9.36 -6.99 -18.24
N LEU A 213 10.30 -7.55 -17.49
CA LEU A 213 11.68 -7.08 -17.44
C LEU A 213 12.50 -7.50 -18.68
N GLY A 214 11.86 -8.14 -19.67
CA GLY A 214 12.47 -8.51 -20.95
C GLY A 214 13.05 -7.34 -21.73
N VAL A 215 12.47 -6.14 -21.53
CA VAL A 215 12.97 -4.88 -22.10
C VAL A 215 14.30 -4.43 -21.46
N LEU A 216 14.58 -4.88 -20.22
CA LEU A 216 15.83 -4.54 -19.53
C LEU A 216 16.99 -5.43 -20.01
N PRO A 217 18.22 -4.87 -20.12
CA PRO A 217 19.42 -5.64 -20.42
C PRO A 217 19.58 -6.84 -19.48
N THR A 218 20.08 -7.95 -20.01
CA THR A 218 20.23 -9.22 -19.26
C THR A 218 21.03 -9.10 -17.98
N GLY A 219 22.02 -8.18 -17.94
CA GLY A 219 22.83 -7.92 -16.75
C GLY A 219 22.12 -7.16 -15.62
N VAL A 220 20.97 -6.51 -15.91
CA VAL A 220 20.22 -5.68 -14.94
C VAL A 220 19.09 -6.45 -14.27
N ARG A 221 18.51 -7.42 -14.97
CA ARG A 221 17.38 -8.23 -14.46
C ARG A 221 17.63 -8.89 -13.10
N PRO A 222 18.81 -9.51 -12.83
CA PRO A 222 19.06 -10.13 -11.52
C PRO A 222 19.25 -9.12 -10.39
N LEU A 223 19.45 -7.83 -10.69
CA LEU A 223 19.51 -6.76 -9.69
C LEU A 223 18.11 -6.38 -9.19
N VAL A 224 17.10 -6.52 -10.05
CA VAL A 224 15.70 -6.22 -9.73
C VAL A 224 15.02 -7.44 -9.11
N VAL A 225 15.19 -8.61 -9.72
CA VAL A 225 14.59 -9.88 -9.27
C VAL A 225 15.70 -10.89 -9.02
N GLY A 226 15.85 -11.31 -7.78
CA GLY A 226 16.80 -12.33 -7.37
C GLY A 226 16.48 -13.72 -7.97
N PRO A 227 17.39 -14.70 -7.81
CA PRO A 227 17.27 -16.03 -8.43
C PRO A 227 15.99 -16.77 -8.03
N ASP A 228 15.49 -16.63 -6.81
CA ASP A 228 14.34 -17.36 -6.26
C ASP A 228 13.05 -16.53 -6.26
N GLY A 229 12.93 -15.54 -7.17
CA GLY A 229 11.79 -14.60 -7.18
C GLY A 229 11.78 -13.60 -6.02
N ARG A 230 12.78 -13.64 -5.14
CA ARG A 230 12.93 -12.68 -4.05
C ARG A 230 13.32 -11.30 -4.57
N PRO A 231 12.97 -10.22 -3.85
CA PRO A 231 13.38 -8.87 -4.23
C PRO A 231 14.91 -8.80 -4.39
N GLY A 232 15.35 -8.30 -5.52
CA GLY A 232 16.77 -8.09 -5.81
C GLY A 232 17.38 -7.03 -4.91
N VAL A 233 18.69 -6.82 -5.05
CA VAL A 233 19.40 -5.81 -4.26
C VAL A 233 18.89 -4.41 -4.58
N ALA A 234 18.61 -4.13 -5.86
CA ALA A 234 18.10 -2.81 -6.27
C ALA A 234 16.70 -2.54 -5.70
N THR A 235 15.77 -3.50 -5.75
CA THR A 235 14.42 -3.32 -5.18
C THR A 235 14.42 -3.12 -3.67
N ARG A 236 15.29 -3.82 -2.94
CA ARG A 236 15.46 -3.60 -1.49
C ARG A 236 16.06 -2.22 -1.20
N ALA A 237 16.98 -1.77 -2.03
CA ALA A 237 17.57 -0.43 -1.91
C ALA A 237 16.54 0.66 -2.21
N VAL A 238 15.67 0.46 -3.22
CA VAL A 238 14.54 1.36 -3.53
C VAL A 238 13.59 1.46 -2.36
N ALA A 239 13.14 0.32 -1.80
CA ALA A 239 12.24 0.31 -0.66
C ALA A 239 12.82 1.07 0.54
N ALA A 240 14.12 0.86 0.84
CA ALA A 240 14.80 1.58 1.92
C ALA A 240 14.95 3.08 1.63
N GLY A 241 15.27 3.46 0.39
CA GLY A 241 15.38 4.86 -0.03
C GLY A 241 14.05 5.60 0.04
N LEU A 242 12.99 5.00 -0.47
CA LEU A 242 11.63 5.54 -0.39
C LEU A 242 11.15 5.67 1.06
N ALA A 243 11.42 4.67 1.90
CA ALA A 243 11.07 4.73 3.32
C ALA A 243 11.74 5.93 4.03
N VAL A 244 13.00 6.23 3.69
CA VAL A 244 13.70 7.40 4.25
C VAL A 244 13.16 8.71 3.68
N LEU A 245 12.90 8.79 2.36
CA LEU A 245 12.38 10.02 1.74
C LEU A 245 10.97 10.35 2.25
N LEU A 246 10.06 9.37 2.25
CA LEU A 246 8.69 9.56 2.71
C LEU A 246 8.64 9.74 4.24
N GLY A 247 9.40 8.94 4.99
CA GLY A 247 9.51 9.08 6.44
C GLY A 247 10.10 10.43 6.86
N GLY A 248 11.11 10.90 6.13
CA GLY A 248 11.66 12.25 6.29
C GLY A 248 10.64 13.34 5.95
N GLY A 249 9.83 13.14 4.90
CA GLY A 249 8.73 14.03 4.55
C GLY A 249 7.67 14.12 5.65
N VAL A 250 7.26 12.96 6.20
CA VAL A 250 6.34 12.91 7.37
C VAL A 250 6.95 13.65 8.56
N MET A 251 8.23 13.41 8.83
CA MET A 251 8.93 14.04 9.96
C MET A 251 8.95 15.57 9.83
N LEU A 252 9.24 16.09 8.63
CA LEU A 252 9.24 17.55 8.37
C LEU A 252 7.86 18.15 8.61
N VAL A 253 6.80 17.51 8.07
CA VAL A 253 5.41 17.95 8.29
C VAL A 253 5.05 17.89 9.77
N ALA A 254 5.39 16.80 10.47
CA ALA A 254 5.09 16.64 11.89
C ALA A 254 5.81 17.69 12.76
N VAL A 255 7.10 17.92 12.53
CA VAL A 255 7.87 18.93 13.25
C VAL A 255 7.30 20.33 13.02
N SER A 256 6.98 20.68 11.78
CA SER A 256 6.37 21.96 11.45
C SER A 256 4.99 22.10 12.09
N LEU A 257 4.15 21.07 12.03
CA LEU A 257 2.81 21.08 12.61
C LEU A 257 2.84 21.22 14.14
N VAL A 258 3.81 20.58 14.80
CA VAL A 258 4.01 20.74 16.26
C VAL A 258 4.45 22.17 16.58
N GLY A 259 5.36 22.76 15.79
CA GLY A 259 5.79 24.14 15.94
C GLY A 259 4.67 25.17 15.74
N HIS A 260 3.70 24.86 14.88
CA HIS A 260 2.57 25.73 14.55
C HIS A 260 1.22 25.17 15.06
N GLY A 261 1.25 24.41 16.16
CA GLY A 261 0.08 23.70 16.68
C GLY A 261 -1.09 24.64 17.04
N ALA A 262 -0.81 25.82 17.57
CA ALA A 262 -1.84 26.84 17.87
C ALA A 262 -2.55 27.31 16.58
N THR A 263 -1.81 27.55 15.50
CA THR A 263 -2.35 27.93 14.20
C THR A 263 -3.19 26.81 13.60
N ALA A 264 -2.73 25.57 13.68
CA ALA A 264 -3.48 24.41 13.21
C ALA A 264 -4.79 24.20 13.99
N GLN A 265 -4.75 24.38 15.30
CA GLN A 265 -5.94 24.34 16.14
C GLN A 265 -6.91 25.48 15.83
N GLY A 266 -6.39 26.71 15.68
CA GLY A 266 -7.18 27.86 15.25
C GLY A 266 -7.86 27.64 13.90
N SER A 267 -7.13 27.06 12.92
CA SER A 267 -7.66 26.69 11.61
C SER A 267 -8.78 25.67 11.70
N LEU A 268 -8.64 24.65 12.56
CA LEU A 268 -9.68 23.64 12.77
C LEU A 268 -10.95 24.26 13.37
N LEU A 269 -10.80 25.16 14.34
CA LEU A 269 -11.93 25.83 14.99
C LEU A 269 -12.62 26.84 14.08
N ALA A 270 -11.86 27.49 13.17
CA ALA A 270 -12.41 28.43 12.19
C ALA A 270 -13.21 27.74 11.07
N LEU A 271 -12.86 26.48 10.73
CA LEU A 271 -13.56 25.73 9.70
C LEU A 271 -14.91 25.16 10.16
N THR A 272 -15.04 24.81 11.44
CA THR A 272 -16.22 24.09 11.93
C THR A 272 -16.51 24.41 13.39
N GLU A 273 -17.74 24.77 13.67
CA GLU A 273 -18.22 24.97 15.04
C GLU A 273 -18.62 23.64 15.71
N GLY A 274 -19.14 22.70 14.92
CA GLY A 274 -19.66 21.42 15.40
C GLY A 274 -18.59 20.34 15.59
N TRP A 275 -18.83 19.42 16.54
CA TRP A 275 -17.96 18.29 16.81
C TRP A 275 -17.81 17.34 15.61
N SER A 276 -18.92 17.05 14.90
CA SER A 276 -18.93 16.19 13.70
C SER A 276 -18.09 16.79 12.56
N GLY A 277 -18.16 18.11 12.35
CA GLY A 277 -17.34 18.80 11.37
C GLY A 277 -15.84 18.70 11.71
N ARG A 278 -15.47 18.84 12.97
CA ARG A 278 -14.07 18.67 13.42
C ARG A 278 -13.57 17.26 13.16
N VAL A 279 -14.37 16.23 13.45
CA VAL A 279 -14.03 14.84 13.13
C VAL A 279 -13.86 14.64 11.62
N ALA A 280 -14.75 15.18 10.80
CA ALA A 280 -14.64 15.10 9.33
C ALA A 280 -13.34 15.74 8.81
N VAL A 281 -12.98 16.95 9.32
CA VAL A 281 -11.73 17.63 8.94
C VAL A 281 -10.51 16.82 9.38
N LEU A 282 -10.50 16.25 10.59
CA LEU A 282 -9.41 15.41 11.08
C LEU A 282 -9.26 14.12 10.27
N LEU A 283 -10.38 13.47 9.89
CA LEU A 283 -10.36 12.31 8.99
C LEU A 283 -9.81 12.67 7.62
N LEU A 284 -10.18 13.83 7.08
CA LEU A 284 -9.61 14.33 5.82
C LEU A 284 -8.11 14.62 5.96
N CYS A 285 -7.68 15.25 7.05
CA CYS A 285 -6.26 15.44 7.34
C CYS A 285 -5.52 14.10 7.39
N ALA A 286 -6.06 13.10 8.09
CA ALA A 286 -5.49 11.75 8.13
C ALA A 286 -5.43 11.10 6.74
N ALA A 287 -6.49 11.23 5.94
CA ALA A 287 -6.53 10.72 4.58
C ALA A 287 -5.48 11.36 3.65
N LEU A 288 -5.11 12.62 3.90
CA LEU A 288 -4.11 13.39 3.17
C LEU A 288 -2.68 13.26 3.74
N LEU A 289 -2.46 12.56 4.86
CA LEU A 289 -1.10 12.39 5.42
C LEU A 289 -0.09 11.81 4.42
N PRO A 290 -0.41 10.78 3.61
CA PRO A 290 0.52 10.29 2.60
C PRO A 290 0.82 11.33 1.51
N ASN A 291 -0.16 12.17 1.14
CA ASN A 291 0.06 13.29 0.23
C ASN A 291 1.05 14.29 0.85
N ALA A 292 0.83 14.67 2.10
CA ALA A 292 1.72 15.57 2.84
C ALA A 292 3.13 14.99 2.98
N ALA A 293 3.27 13.67 3.15
CA ALA A 293 4.57 12.99 3.16
C ALA A 293 5.33 13.17 1.84
N VAL A 294 4.63 13.02 0.71
CA VAL A 294 5.20 13.22 -0.63
C VAL A 294 5.58 14.70 -0.84
N TRP A 295 4.74 15.65 -0.39
CA TRP A 295 5.01 17.08 -0.48
C TRP A 295 6.21 17.46 0.40
N GLY A 296 6.31 16.93 1.63
CA GLY A 296 7.47 17.11 2.50
C GLY A 296 8.76 16.53 1.90
N ALA A 297 8.67 15.36 1.24
CA ALA A 297 9.81 14.80 0.51
C ALA A 297 10.21 15.67 -0.69
N ALA A 298 9.25 16.22 -1.44
CA ALA A 298 9.50 17.15 -2.54
C ALA A 298 10.15 18.46 -2.05
N TYR A 299 9.73 18.95 -0.89
CA TYR A 299 10.36 20.08 -0.21
C TYR A 299 11.81 19.76 0.17
N ALA A 300 12.05 18.62 0.80
CA ALA A 300 13.41 18.20 1.19
C ALA A 300 14.36 18.03 0.00
N LEU A 301 13.85 17.61 -1.15
CA LEU A 301 14.62 17.45 -2.39
C LEU A 301 14.99 18.78 -3.06
N GLY A 302 14.30 19.89 -2.72
CA GLY A 302 14.57 21.23 -3.23
C GLY A 302 13.48 21.85 -4.12
N PRO A 303 12.85 21.10 -5.06
CA PRO A 303 11.81 21.67 -5.93
C PRO A 303 10.58 22.16 -5.18
N GLY A 304 10.26 21.56 -4.02
CA GLY A 304 9.09 21.93 -3.24
C GLY A 304 7.77 21.52 -3.90
N PHE A 305 6.72 22.27 -3.56
CA PHE A 305 5.35 22.05 -4.05
C PHE A 305 4.65 23.39 -4.29
N ALA A 306 3.64 23.36 -5.15
CA ALA A 306 2.80 24.53 -5.43
C ALA A 306 1.53 24.52 -4.57
N LEU A 307 1.19 25.63 -3.97
CA LEU A 307 -0.09 25.91 -3.32
C LEU A 307 -1.08 26.62 -4.26
N GLY A 308 -0.70 26.75 -5.51
CA GLY A 308 -1.44 27.43 -6.56
C GLY A 308 -0.54 27.74 -7.73
N ALA A 309 -1.10 28.11 -8.87
CA ALA A 309 -0.34 28.51 -10.05
C ALA A 309 0.51 29.76 -9.71
N GLY A 310 1.83 29.64 -9.78
CA GLY A 310 2.77 30.72 -9.42
C GLY A 310 3.14 30.80 -7.93
N HIS A 311 2.53 30.02 -7.06
CA HIS A 311 2.79 30.01 -5.61
C HIS A 311 3.56 28.75 -5.19
N VAL A 312 4.87 28.78 -5.35
CA VAL A 312 5.75 27.63 -5.03
C VAL A 312 6.36 27.82 -3.64
N VAL A 313 6.34 26.74 -2.86
CA VAL A 313 6.98 26.63 -1.54
C VAL A 313 8.18 25.69 -1.65
N SER A 314 9.37 26.21 -1.41
CA SER A 314 10.63 25.48 -1.46
C SER A 314 11.52 25.85 -0.27
N PRO A 315 12.60 25.09 0.04
CA PRO A 315 13.54 25.45 1.11
C PRO A 315 14.27 26.77 0.86
N LEU A 316 14.36 27.22 -0.39
CA LEU A 316 15.10 28.42 -0.79
C LEU A 316 14.19 29.66 -0.79
N SER A 317 12.90 29.50 -1.07
CA SER A 317 11.95 30.59 -1.11
C SER A 317 10.52 30.07 -0.96
N SER A 318 9.67 30.82 -0.29
CA SER A 318 8.25 30.53 -0.16
C SER A 318 7.46 31.70 -0.72
N ALA A 319 6.73 31.48 -1.81
CA ALA A 319 5.83 32.49 -2.34
C ALA A 319 4.64 32.70 -1.40
N PRO A 320 4.05 33.92 -1.33
CA PRO A 320 2.85 34.15 -0.55
C PRO A 320 1.75 33.16 -0.94
N ALA A 321 1.12 32.52 0.04
CA ALA A 321 0.03 31.61 -0.23
C ALA A 321 -1.17 32.39 -0.81
N PRO A 322 -1.89 31.82 -1.81
CA PRO A 322 -3.15 32.41 -2.24
C PRO A 322 -4.18 32.35 -1.10
N LEU A 323 -5.30 33.04 -1.25
CA LEU A 323 -6.41 32.96 -0.28
C LEU A 323 -6.98 31.53 -0.27
N LEU A 324 -6.42 30.71 0.59
CA LEU A 324 -6.89 29.34 0.84
C LEU A 324 -7.73 29.31 2.11
N PRO A 325 -8.74 28.44 2.19
CA PRO A 325 -9.45 28.23 3.45
C PRO A 325 -8.44 27.75 4.53
N PRO A 326 -8.67 28.08 5.80
CA PRO A 326 -7.76 27.75 6.89
C PRO A 326 -7.79 26.23 7.16
N PHE A 327 -7.00 25.46 6.41
CA PHE A 327 -6.94 24.01 6.57
C PHE A 327 -5.78 23.61 7.51
N PRO A 328 -6.00 22.74 8.52
CA PRO A 328 -5.00 22.45 9.56
C PRO A 328 -3.64 21.98 9.03
N LEU A 329 -3.58 21.17 7.97
CA LEU A 329 -2.31 20.74 7.38
C LEU A 329 -1.54 21.88 6.70
N LEU A 330 -2.21 22.97 6.30
CA LEU A 330 -1.54 24.13 5.72
C LEU A 330 -0.78 24.94 6.77
N ALA A 331 -1.07 24.76 8.05
CA ALA A 331 -0.29 25.35 9.13
C ALA A 331 1.17 24.81 9.17
N ALA A 332 1.42 23.66 8.57
CA ALA A 332 2.78 23.12 8.41
C ALA A 332 3.61 23.80 7.30
N VAL A 333 2.99 24.66 6.47
CA VAL A 333 3.68 25.36 5.38
C VAL A 333 4.51 26.51 5.95
N PRO A 334 5.79 26.66 5.54
CA PRO A 334 6.61 27.80 5.94
C PRO A 334 6.00 29.14 5.54
N GLU A 335 6.23 30.15 6.34
CA GLU A 335 5.83 31.52 6.03
C GLU A 335 6.45 32.03 4.73
N ALA A 336 5.77 32.98 4.07
CA ALA A 336 6.24 33.58 2.85
C ALA A 336 7.55 34.38 3.09
N GLY A 337 8.49 34.24 2.18
CA GLY A 337 9.76 34.95 2.26
C GLY A 337 10.94 34.17 1.68
N GLU A 338 12.12 34.72 1.88
CA GLU A 338 13.37 34.02 1.53
C GLU A 338 13.63 32.86 2.49
N GLY A 339 14.22 31.78 1.97
CA GLY A 339 14.51 30.59 2.76
C GLY A 339 15.52 30.86 3.86
N GLN A 340 15.16 30.55 5.10
CA GLN A 340 16.05 30.64 6.23
C GLN A 340 17.05 29.44 6.24
N PRO A 341 18.25 29.59 6.81
CA PRO A 341 19.23 28.50 6.89
C PRO A 341 18.68 27.22 7.57
N VAL A 342 17.74 27.36 8.48
CA VAL A 342 17.06 26.24 9.15
C VAL A 342 16.31 25.36 8.15
N HIS A 343 15.76 25.91 7.07
CA HIS A 343 15.05 25.19 6.03
C HIS A 343 15.99 24.27 5.21
N TRP A 344 17.28 24.62 5.14
CA TRP A 344 18.28 23.80 4.41
C TRP A 344 18.55 22.46 5.13
N VAL A 345 18.26 22.39 6.43
CA VAL A 345 18.37 21.12 7.19
C VAL A 345 17.47 20.03 6.57
N ALA A 346 16.39 20.41 5.87
CA ALA A 346 15.56 19.46 5.13
C ALA A 346 16.37 18.65 4.09
N GLY A 347 17.46 19.24 3.53
CA GLY A 347 18.37 18.56 2.61
C GLY A 347 19.15 17.38 3.21
N VAL A 348 19.13 17.21 4.53
CA VAL A 348 19.66 16.00 5.20
C VAL A 348 18.88 14.76 4.81
N VAL A 349 17.58 14.87 4.54
CA VAL A 349 16.71 13.75 4.17
C VAL A 349 17.18 13.03 2.90
N PRO A 350 17.37 13.70 1.75
CA PRO A 350 17.88 13.04 0.54
C PRO A 350 19.32 12.53 0.70
N VAL A 351 20.17 13.20 1.50
CA VAL A 351 21.52 12.71 1.80
C VAL A 351 21.45 11.38 2.56
N VAL A 352 20.64 11.30 3.63
CA VAL A 352 20.45 10.06 4.40
C VAL A 352 19.87 8.96 3.51
N ALA A 353 18.89 9.29 2.66
CA ALA A 353 18.31 8.34 1.70
C ALA A 353 19.39 7.77 0.75
N GLY A 354 20.22 8.63 0.17
CA GLY A 354 21.32 8.23 -0.68
C GLY A 354 22.34 7.33 0.04
N VAL A 355 22.71 7.69 1.27
CA VAL A 355 23.62 6.86 2.11
C VAL A 355 23.01 5.50 2.40
N VAL A 356 21.72 5.43 2.75
CA VAL A 356 21.02 4.17 3.02
C VAL A 356 20.96 3.30 1.77
N VAL A 357 20.56 3.86 0.62
CA VAL A 357 20.56 3.16 -0.69
C VAL A 357 21.96 2.61 -1.00
N GLY A 358 23.00 3.44 -0.90
CA GLY A 358 24.38 3.05 -1.16
C GLY A 358 24.85 1.91 -0.24
N ARG A 359 24.52 1.98 1.06
CA ARG A 359 24.86 0.92 2.03
C ARG A 359 24.15 -0.40 1.76
N VAL A 360 22.86 -0.36 1.37
CA VAL A 360 22.10 -1.57 1.02
C VAL A 360 22.70 -2.23 -0.22
N VAL A 361 23.04 -1.45 -1.24
CA VAL A 361 23.72 -1.95 -2.45
C VAL A 361 25.09 -2.54 -2.13
N ALA A 362 25.91 -1.83 -1.31
CA ALA A 362 27.23 -2.31 -0.91
C ALA A 362 27.16 -3.62 -0.09
N LYS A 363 26.14 -3.75 0.81
CA LYS A 363 25.89 -5.01 1.54
C LYS A 363 25.60 -6.15 0.56
N GLY A 364 24.77 -5.91 -0.44
CA GLY A 364 24.44 -6.90 -1.48
C GLY A 364 25.66 -7.28 -2.34
N ALA A 365 26.52 -6.31 -2.66
CA ALA A 365 27.72 -6.53 -3.45
C ALA A 365 28.77 -7.45 -2.76
N VAL A 366 28.80 -7.44 -1.41
CA VAL A 366 29.74 -8.21 -0.59
C VAL A 366 29.09 -9.50 -0.06
N ALA A 367 27.76 -9.57 0.09
CA ALA A 367 27.05 -10.74 0.63
C ALA A 367 27.07 -11.97 -0.30
N GLY A 368 27.39 -11.80 -1.60
CA GLY A 368 27.64 -12.89 -2.53
C GLY A 368 28.74 -13.87 -2.07
N GLU A 369 29.57 -13.46 -1.10
CA GLU A 369 30.65 -14.23 -0.52
C GLU A 369 30.22 -15.16 0.64
N ARG A 370 29.10 -14.86 1.32
CA ARG A 370 28.68 -15.52 2.58
C ARG A 370 27.57 -16.58 2.45
N GLY A 371 26.91 -16.67 1.32
CA GLY A 371 25.67 -17.43 1.20
C GLY A 371 25.69 -18.59 0.21
N GLY A 372 26.71 -19.39 0.12
CA GLY A 372 26.64 -20.53 -0.77
C GLY A 372 27.88 -21.41 -0.79
N THR A 373 27.99 -22.33 0.14
CA THR A 373 28.62 -23.63 -0.15
C THR A 373 27.73 -24.36 -1.18
N ARG A 374 27.86 -24.03 -2.45
CA ARG A 374 27.46 -24.95 -3.50
C ARG A 374 28.44 -26.12 -3.47
N PRO A 375 27.97 -27.39 -3.55
CA PRO A 375 28.85 -28.53 -3.78
C PRO A 375 29.48 -28.31 -5.16
N GLY A 376 30.71 -27.78 -5.19
CA GLY A 376 31.40 -27.43 -6.43
C GLY A 376 32.32 -26.22 -6.32
N GLY A 377 32.56 -25.70 -5.12
CA GLY A 377 33.77 -24.92 -4.81
C GLY A 377 33.99 -23.56 -5.47
N GLY A 378 32.97 -22.81 -5.83
CA GLY A 378 33.14 -21.41 -6.25
C GLY A 378 32.74 -20.44 -5.15
N ARG A 379 33.70 -19.80 -4.43
CA ARG A 379 33.44 -18.62 -3.58
C ARG A 379 32.73 -17.58 -4.43
N GLY A 380 31.51 -17.14 -4.03
CA GLY A 380 30.78 -16.11 -4.74
C GLY A 380 31.64 -14.83 -4.85
N ALA A 381 32.06 -14.52 -6.06
CA ALA A 381 32.96 -13.39 -6.31
C ALA A 381 32.30 -12.07 -5.90
N VAL A 382 33.03 -11.25 -5.16
CA VAL A 382 32.64 -9.86 -4.87
C VAL A 382 32.34 -9.14 -6.18
N TRP A 383 31.25 -8.38 -6.22
CA TRP A 383 30.89 -7.64 -7.44
C TRP A 383 32.00 -6.67 -7.82
N SER A 384 32.21 -6.49 -9.13
CA SER A 384 33.09 -5.45 -9.63
C SER A 384 32.61 -4.05 -9.23
N PRO A 385 33.50 -3.04 -9.15
CA PRO A 385 33.07 -1.65 -8.87
C PRO A 385 32.01 -1.16 -9.85
N TRP A 386 32.15 -1.49 -11.12
CA TRP A 386 31.19 -1.14 -12.18
C TRP A 386 29.81 -1.76 -11.97
N ARG A 387 29.75 -3.02 -11.59
CA ARG A 387 28.48 -3.69 -11.28
C ARG A 387 27.81 -3.08 -10.05
N THR A 388 28.59 -2.69 -9.04
CA THR A 388 28.08 -2.00 -7.84
C THR A 388 27.54 -0.62 -8.18
N ALA A 389 28.26 0.17 -9.00
CA ALA A 389 27.79 1.48 -9.47
C ALA A 389 26.50 1.37 -10.30
N ARG A 390 26.43 0.41 -11.22
CA ARG A 390 25.21 0.16 -12.01
C ARG A 390 24.02 -0.24 -11.14
N ALA A 391 24.23 -1.04 -10.10
CA ALA A 391 23.18 -1.41 -9.17
C ALA A 391 22.67 -0.21 -8.35
N ALA A 392 23.58 0.68 -7.91
CA ALA A 392 23.22 1.91 -7.22
C ALA A 392 22.50 2.89 -8.15
N GLY A 393 22.98 3.08 -9.37
CA GLY A 393 22.35 3.91 -10.40
C GLY A 393 20.95 3.40 -10.76
N LEU A 394 20.78 2.07 -10.94
CA LEU A 394 19.46 1.47 -11.17
C LEU A 394 18.50 1.71 -9.99
N ALA A 395 18.98 1.53 -8.75
CA ALA A 395 18.18 1.82 -7.57
C ALA A 395 17.77 3.30 -7.52
N ALA A 396 18.67 4.22 -7.89
CA ALA A 396 18.37 5.65 -7.98
C ALA A 396 17.29 5.94 -9.02
N VAL A 397 17.39 5.37 -10.22
CA VAL A 397 16.40 5.54 -11.31
C VAL A 397 15.03 4.99 -10.89
N LEU A 398 15.00 3.79 -10.31
CA LEU A 398 13.73 3.19 -9.88
C LEU A 398 13.09 3.95 -8.71
N CYS A 399 13.90 4.43 -7.75
CA CYS A 399 13.41 5.24 -6.64
C CYS A 399 12.84 6.58 -7.14
N ALA A 400 13.56 7.25 -8.05
CA ALA A 400 13.10 8.47 -8.70
C ALA A 400 11.80 8.25 -9.49
N ALA A 401 11.68 7.15 -10.25
CA ALA A 401 10.48 6.83 -11.00
C ALA A 401 9.26 6.60 -10.09
N VAL A 402 9.43 5.87 -8.97
CA VAL A 402 8.35 5.66 -8.00
C VAL A 402 7.95 6.97 -7.35
N LEU A 403 8.92 7.80 -6.94
CA LEU A 403 8.62 9.10 -6.32
C LEU A 403 7.96 10.07 -7.31
N THR A 404 8.35 10.04 -8.59
CA THR A 404 7.69 10.76 -9.68
C THR A 404 6.21 10.38 -9.78
N GLY A 405 5.92 9.07 -9.77
CA GLY A 405 4.54 8.57 -9.78
C GLY A 405 3.75 9.00 -8.55
N LEU A 406 4.35 8.91 -7.35
CA LEU A 406 3.71 9.38 -6.11
C LEU A 406 3.47 10.89 -6.13
N ALA A 407 4.42 11.69 -6.64
CA ALA A 407 4.26 13.13 -6.79
C ALA A 407 3.11 13.48 -7.74
N ALA A 408 3.01 12.77 -8.88
CA ALA A 408 1.92 12.93 -9.82
C ALA A 408 0.54 12.57 -9.24
N LEU A 409 0.50 11.54 -8.37
CA LEU A 409 -0.74 11.11 -7.71
C LEU A 409 -1.09 11.95 -6.47
N SER A 410 -0.14 12.69 -5.87
CA SER A 410 -0.38 13.45 -4.63
C SER A 410 -0.87 14.87 -4.86
N GLY A 411 -0.84 15.35 -6.10
CA GLY A 411 -1.28 16.68 -6.51
C GLY A 411 -2.46 16.63 -7.47
N GLY A 412 -2.99 17.80 -7.82
CA GLY A 412 -4.09 17.93 -8.76
C GLY A 412 -4.75 19.31 -8.67
N PRO A 413 -5.76 19.59 -9.50
CA PRO A 413 -6.53 20.82 -9.41
C PRO A 413 -7.48 20.79 -8.21
N LEU A 414 -7.68 21.92 -7.56
CA LEU A 414 -8.72 22.15 -6.54
C LEU A 414 -9.63 23.30 -6.94
N GLY A 415 -9.69 23.61 -8.21
CA GLY A 415 -10.44 24.72 -8.78
C GLY A 415 -9.83 25.21 -10.09
N VAL A 416 -10.17 26.42 -10.47
CA VAL A 416 -9.70 27.10 -11.68
C VAL A 416 -8.69 28.20 -11.36
N ALA A 417 -8.06 28.76 -12.37
CA ALA A 417 -7.08 29.85 -12.27
C ALA A 417 -5.93 29.53 -11.29
N VAL A 418 -5.85 30.22 -10.17
CA VAL A 418 -4.77 30.03 -9.18
C VAL A 418 -4.80 28.61 -8.59
N LEU A 419 -5.97 28.05 -8.34
CA LEU A 419 -6.14 26.73 -7.72
C LEU A 419 -6.08 25.57 -8.74
N ALA A 420 -5.76 25.84 -10.01
CA ALA A 420 -5.64 24.82 -11.05
C ALA A 420 -4.45 23.87 -10.83
N ARG A 421 -3.51 24.20 -9.96
CA ARG A 421 -2.33 23.37 -9.69
C ARG A 421 -1.97 23.41 -8.20
N LEU A 422 -2.20 22.31 -7.52
CA LEU A 422 -1.72 22.08 -6.16
C LEU A 422 -0.86 20.82 -6.13
N GLY A 423 0.23 20.89 -5.35
CA GLY A 423 1.12 19.75 -5.14
C GLY A 423 2.46 19.85 -5.85
N PRO A 424 3.29 18.80 -5.73
CA PRO A 424 4.63 18.76 -6.32
C PRO A 424 4.58 18.65 -7.84
N VAL A 425 5.51 19.31 -8.52
CA VAL A 425 5.70 19.14 -9.97
C VAL A 425 6.44 17.82 -10.19
N TRP A 426 5.73 16.79 -10.64
CA TRP A 426 6.18 15.41 -10.70
C TRP A 426 7.54 15.19 -11.38
N TRP A 427 7.81 15.86 -12.52
CA TRP A 427 9.07 15.71 -13.26
C TRP A 427 10.24 16.39 -12.54
N GLN A 428 10.02 17.53 -11.84
CA GLN A 428 11.05 18.21 -11.05
C GLN A 428 11.45 17.36 -9.85
N VAL A 429 10.48 16.79 -9.14
CA VAL A 429 10.72 15.89 -8.01
C VAL A 429 11.48 14.65 -8.44
N GLY A 430 11.09 14.05 -9.58
CA GLY A 430 11.80 12.92 -10.16
C GLY A 430 13.26 13.23 -10.53
N ALA A 431 13.49 14.36 -11.19
CA ALA A 431 14.82 14.80 -11.58
C ALA A 431 15.70 15.09 -10.35
N ALA A 432 15.15 15.78 -9.34
CA ALA A 432 15.86 16.08 -8.09
C ALA A 432 16.19 14.80 -7.31
N ALA A 433 15.24 13.87 -7.18
CA ALA A 433 15.46 12.59 -6.52
C ALA A 433 16.55 11.78 -7.22
N LEU A 434 16.54 11.73 -8.56
CA LEU A 434 17.59 11.07 -9.33
C LEU A 434 18.96 11.71 -9.09
N ALA A 435 19.04 13.05 -9.17
CA ALA A 435 20.27 13.79 -8.96
C ALA A 435 20.87 13.52 -7.56
N TRP A 436 20.06 13.68 -6.51
CA TRP A 436 20.50 13.43 -5.14
C TRP A 436 20.96 11.99 -4.93
N LEU A 437 20.17 11.02 -5.39
CA LEU A 437 20.47 9.61 -5.17
C LEU A 437 21.69 9.16 -5.98
N VAL A 438 21.87 9.64 -7.22
CA VAL A 438 23.08 9.34 -7.99
C VAL A 438 24.31 9.96 -7.33
N LEU A 439 24.21 11.23 -6.92
CA LEU A 439 25.32 11.97 -6.31
C LEU A 439 25.77 11.35 -4.98
N VAL A 440 24.85 10.85 -4.18
CA VAL A 440 25.15 10.34 -2.82
C VAL A 440 25.27 8.82 -2.80
N ALA A 441 24.33 8.07 -3.42
CA ALA A 441 24.29 6.62 -3.28
C ALA A 441 25.41 5.91 -4.05
N VAL A 442 25.81 6.43 -5.23
CA VAL A 442 26.86 5.79 -6.02
C VAL A 442 28.23 5.89 -5.33
N PRO A 443 28.70 7.08 -4.89
CA PRO A 443 29.95 7.18 -4.14
C PRO A 443 29.90 6.39 -2.82
N THR A 444 28.80 6.46 -2.10
CA THR A 444 28.62 5.69 -0.86
C THR A 444 28.72 4.19 -1.10
N ALA A 445 28.06 3.66 -2.14
CA ALA A 445 28.11 2.24 -2.47
C ALA A 445 29.54 1.79 -2.81
N LEU A 446 30.27 2.58 -3.59
CA LEU A 446 31.65 2.29 -3.96
C LEU A 446 32.62 2.42 -2.77
N GLY A 447 32.46 3.47 -1.96
CA GLY A 447 33.27 3.71 -0.77
C GLY A 447 33.11 2.62 0.30
N VAL A 448 31.88 2.30 0.64
CA VAL A 448 31.59 1.23 1.61
C VAL A 448 32.03 -0.15 1.10
N ARG A 449 31.88 -0.42 -0.21
CA ARG A 449 32.41 -1.63 -0.83
C ARG A 449 33.94 -1.67 -0.72
N ALA A 450 34.64 -0.59 -1.10
CA ALA A 450 36.08 -0.51 -1.06
C ALA A 450 36.63 -0.70 0.36
N TRP A 451 35.98 -0.06 1.35
CA TRP A 451 36.35 -0.20 2.77
C TRP A 451 36.20 -1.63 3.26
N ARG A 452 35.07 -2.30 2.95
CA ARG A 452 34.80 -3.69 3.34
C ARG A 452 35.74 -4.70 2.66
N CYS A 453 36.23 -4.40 1.46
CA CYS A 453 37.21 -5.22 0.77
C CYS A 453 38.63 -5.02 1.29
N ARG A 454 38.93 -3.88 1.98
CA ARG A 454 40.22 -3.58 2.59
C ARG A 454 40.37 -4.10 4.01
N ALA A 455 39.26 -4.35 4.73
CA ALA A 455 39.32 -4.90 6.08
C ALA A 455 40.13 -6.20 6.07
N PRO A 456 41.25 -6.31 6.82
CA PRO A 456 42.06 -7.52 6.84
C PRO A 456 41.15 -8.68 7.31
N ARG A 457 41.20 -9.77 6.57
CA ARG A 457 40.64 -11.02 7.05
C ARG A 457 41.49 -11.39 8.26
N THR A 458 40.97 -11.24 9.46
CA THR A 458 41.46 -11.98 10.60
C THR A 458 41.16 -13.42 10.29
N GLU A 459 42.08 -14.03 9.53
CA GLU A 459 42.15 -15.49 9.45
C GLU A 459 42.31 -15.95 10.87
N GLY A 460 41.35 -16.78 11.32
CA GLY A 460 41.55 -17.61 12.49
C GLY A 460 42.70 -18.58 12.27
N SER A 461 43.91 -18.03 12.28
CA SER A 461 45.14 -18.74 12.50
C SER A 461 45.31 -18.82 14.00
N ALA A 462 44.47 -19.60 14.61
CA ALA A 462 44.72 -20.00 15.98
C ALA A 462 44.78 -21.53 16.00
N THR A 463 45.97 -21.97 16.35
CA THR A 463 46.31 -23.31 16.80
C THR A 463 46.60 -24.38 15.74
N ALA A 464 47.77 -24.23 15.12
CA ALA A 464 48.69 -25.36 15.05
C ALA A 464 49.96 -24.96 15.78
N GLY A 465 49.85 -24.76 17.08
CA GLY A 465 50.95 -24.65 18.01
C GLY A 465 51.49 -26.04 18.30
N GLY A 466 52.74 -26.17 17.97
CA GLY A 466 53.63 -27.25 18.07
C GLY A 466 53.58 -28.17 19.30
N ARG A 467 53.99 -29.36 19.06
CA ARG A 467 54.86 -30.08 20.01
C ARG A 467 55.94 -30.80 19.22
N ASP A 468 57.14 -30.40 19.53
CA ASP A 468 58.37 -31.07 19.24
C ASP A 468 58.35 -32.52 19.65
N GLY A 469 59.03 -33.32 18.87
CA GLY A 469 59.34 -34.69 19.27
C GLY A 469 60.07 -35.48 18.19
N ARG A 470 61.35 -35.21 18.07
CA ARG A 470 62.51 -36.07 17.65
C ARG A 470 62.31 -37.23 16.67
N PRO A 471 63.32 -37.46 15.79
CA PRO A 471 63.34 -38.52 14.80
C PRO A 471 63.90 -39.82 15.34
N ALA A 472 63.31 -40.95 14.96
CA ALA A 472 63.95 -42.25 15.04
C ALA A 472 63.82 -42.97 13.70
N SER A 473 64.98 -43.25 13.20
CA SER A 473 65.35 -44.05 12.06
C SER A 473 64.80 -45.46 12.10
N GLY A 474 64.52 -46.03 10.93
CA GLY A 474 64.55 -47.47 10.81
C GLY A 474 63.68 -48.08 9.69
N ALA A 475 64.34 -48.31 8.56
CA ALA A 475 64.29 -49.52 7.73
C ALA A 475 62.98 -50.04 7.09
N GLN A 476 62.90 -49.90 5.76
CA GLN A 476 62.77 -50.96 4.75
C GLN A 476 61.75 -52.07 4.97
N ARG A 477 60.81 -52.17 4.07
CA ARG A 477 60.69 -53.29 3.05
C ARG A 477 59.26 -53.33 2.46
N SER A 478 59.23 -53.12 1.17
CA SER A 478 58.75 -53.98 0.09
C SER A 478 57.49 -54.83 0.34
N GLY A 479 56.55 -54.68 -0.55
CA GLY A 479 55.56 -55.74 -0.83
C GLY A 479 54.26 -55.20 -1.45
N ARG A 480 54.24 -55.11 -2.76
CA ARG A 480 53.04 -55.23 -3.64
C ARG A 480 52.75 -56.70 -3.86
N PRO A 481 51.69 -57.15 -4.53
CA PRO A 481 50.24 -56.72 -4.61
C PRO A 481 49.32 -57.97 -4.54
N ARG A 482 48.04 -57.81 -4.67
CA ARG A 482 47.02 -58.71 -5.34
C ARG A 482 45.67 -58.57 -4.67
N GLU A 483 44.72 -57.99 -5.36
CA GLU A 483 43.72 -58.64 -6.27
C GLU A 483 42.77 -59.63 -5.63
N ARG A 484 41.52 -59.42 -5.95
CA ARG A 484 40.32 -60.30 -6.08
C ARG A 484 39.28 -60.16 -4.98
N SER A 485 38.17 -59.51 -5.33
CA SER A 485 37.04 -60.10 -6.04
C SER A 485 36.12 -61.00 -5.19
N ARG A 486 34.88 -60.65 -5.27
CA ARG A 486 33.65 -61.44 -5.24
C ARG A 486 32.83 -61.55 -3.98
N HIS A 487 31.62 -61.03 -4.15
CA HIS A 487 30.31 -61.76 -4.16
C HIS A 487 29.73 -62.21 -2.84
N GLY A 488 28.44 -61.92 -2.75
CA GLY A 488 27.42 -62.73 -2.05
C GLY A 488 26.61 -61.83 -1.13
N ARG A 489 25.46 -61.34 -1.46
CA ARG A 489 24.13 -62.00 -1.52
C ARG A 489 23.70 -62.62 -0.19
N ASP A 490 22.48 -62.19 0.08
CA ASP A 490 21.42 -62.92 0.83
C ASP A 490 21.30 -62.48 2.31
N ARG A 491 20.23 -61.86 2.69
CA ARG A 491 18.80 -62.26 2.81
C ARG A 491 18.48 -62.79 4.22
N PHE A 492 17.27 -62.48 4.64
CA PHE A 492 16.45 -63.02 5.75
C PHE A 492 16.53 -62.24 7.07
N GLU A 493 15.48 -61.53 7.38
CA GLU A 493 14.18 -61.93 7.96
C GLU A 493 14.19 -62.08 9.49
N ARG A 494 13.24 -61.40 10.05
CA ARG A 494 12.26 -61.79 11.09
C ARG A 494 12.46 -61.34 12.52
N THR A 495 11.49 -60.55 12.90
CA THR A 495 10.53 -60.76 14.03
C THR A 495 11.04 -60.65 15.44
N GLY A 496 10.29 -59.84 16.24
CA GLY A 496 10.13 -60.07 17.66
C GLY A 496 9.77 -58.87 18.48
N THR A 497 8.50 -58.52 18.54
CA THR A 497 7.88 -57.93 19.75
C THR A 497 7.68 -59.08 20.78
N PRO A 498 7.58 -58.91 22.10
CA PRO A 498 6.60 -58.06 22.75
C PRO A 498 6.91 -57.51 24.15
N ALA A 499 6.08 -56.56 24.55
CA ALA A 499 5.34 -56.41 25.79
C ALA A 499 6.04 -56.20 27.15
N GLY A 500 5.51 -55.20 27.85
CA GLY A 500 5.19 -55.38 29.28
C GLY A 500 5.71 -54.31 30.23
N GLY A 501 4.78 -53.61 30.86
CA GLY A 501 4.95 -53.25 32.23
C GLY A 501 4.79 -51.77 32.66
N THR A 502 3.55 -51.33 32.85
CA THR A 502 3.21 -50.30 33.86
C THR A 502 3.52 -50.84 35.29
N PRO A 503 3.80 -50.02 36.34
CA PRO A 503 2.75 -49.25 37.00
C PRO A 503 3.18 -47.89 37.63
N LEU A 504 2.21 -47.04 37.85
CA LEU A 504 2.13 -45.93 38.82
C LEU A 504 2.20 -46.51 40.30
N PRO A 505 2.41 -45.76 41.43
CA PRO A 505 1.75 -44.48 41.78
C PRO A 505 2.51 -43.56 42.77
N GLY A 506 1.84 -42.45 43.15
CA GLY A 506 2.07 -41.70 44.41
C GLY A 506 2.45 -40.26 44.13
N GLY A 507 1.72 -39.22 44.41
CA GLY A 507 1.03 -38.88 45.65
C GLY A 507 1.70 -37.59 46.15
N GLY A 508 0.99 -36.45 46.19
CA GLY A 508 1.53 -35.21 46.75
C GLY A 508 0.55 -34.06 46.66
N THR A 509 -0.32 -33.98 47.64
CA THR A 509 -1.19 -32.89 48.04
C THR A 509 -0.44 -31.59 48.37
N ALA A 510 -0.95 -30.47 47.90
CA ALA A 510 -0.81 -29.15 48.55
C ALA A 510 -1.93 -28.24 48.04
N GLN A 511 -2.91 -28.12 48.78
CA GLN A 511 -3.41 -27.06 49.66
C GLN A 511 -3.84 -25.77 48.97
N ARG A 512 -5.18 -25.67 48.85
CA ARG A 512 -5.96 -24.45 48.62
C ARG A 512 -5.69 -23.43 49.73
N THR A 513 -5.50 -22.19 49.36
CA THR A 513 -5.92 -21.05 50.18
C THR A 513 -6.96 -20.25 49.41
N SER A 514 -8.16 -20.35 49.91
CA SER A 514 -9.31 -19.53 49.63
C SER A 514 -9.09 -18.14 50.25
N ASP A 515 -9.19 -17.10 49.45
CA ASP A 515 -9.41 -15.75 49.97
C ASP A 515 -10.79 -15.28 49.51
N SER A 516 -11.68 -15.32 50.48
CA SER A 516 -13.05 -14.85 50.44
C SER A 516 -13.06 -13.32 50.56
N ARG A 517 -13.43 -12.61 49.52
CA ARG A 517 -13.92 -11.22 49.62
C ARG A 517 -15.43 -11.22 49.53
N GLN A 518 -16.00 -10.81 50.65
CA GLN A 518 -17.39 -10.54 50.90
C GLN A 518 -17.95 -9.53 49.87
N GLU A 519 -18.99 -9.94 49.18
CA GLU A 519 -19.93 -9.07 48.50
C GLU A 519 -20.89 -8.49 49.54
N GLU A 520 -20.86 -7.17 49.71
CA GLU A 520 -21.96 -6.46 50.37
C GLU A 520 -23.06 -6.19 49.33
N PRO A 521 -24.34 -6.41 49.69
CA PRO A 521 -25.44 -6.11 48.82
C PRO A 521 -25.81 -4.62 48.90
N TYR A 522 -25.60 -3.89 47.81
CA TYR A 522 -26.21 -2.57 47.63
C TYR A 522 -27.71 -2.72 47.38
N ALA A 523 -28.48 -2.29 48.36
CA ALA A 523 -29.92 -2.10 48.27
C ALA A 523 -30.21 -1.04 47.20
N ARG A 524 -31.00 -1.41 46.20
CA ARG A 524 -31.63 -0.49 45.26
C ARG A 524 -32.72 0.24 45.98
N ASP A 525 -32.55 1.54 46.14
CA ASP A 525 -33.63 2.47 46.42
C ASP A 525 -34.12 2.98 45.03
N ASP A 526 -35.19 2.31 44.54
CA ASP A 526 -35.96 2.76 43.35
C ASP A 526 -36.99 3.77 43.84
N THR A 527 -36.62 5.05 43.94
CA THR A 527 -37.58 6.12 44.06
C THR A 527 -37.18 7.30 43.17
N ASP A 528 -38.02 7.54 42.18
CA ASP A 528 -38.29 8.80 41.50
C ASP A 528 -37.16 9.46 40.74
N PHE A 529 -36.83 8.92 39.57
CA PHE A 529 -36.22 9.72 38.47
C PHE A 529 -37.30 10.00 37.44
N GLU A 530 -37.83 11.22 37.41
CA GLU A 530 -38.61 11.72 36.29
C GLU A 530 -37.66 12.14 35.18
N PRO A 531 -37.91 11.73 33.89
CA PRO A 531 -36.96 11.94 32.78
C PRO A 531 -36.82 13.38 32.29
N TYR A 532 -37.42 14.37 32.94
CA TYR A 532 -37.50 15.75 32.44
C TYR A 532 -36.89 16.83 33.36
N ASP A 533 -36.19 16.44 34.43
CA ASP A 533 -35.63 17.39 35.38
C ASP A 533 -34.40 18.18 34.90
N PHE A 534 -33.97 18.00 33.65
CA PHE A 534 -32.82 18.72 33.07
C PHE A 534 -33.18 19.77 32.02
N LEU A 535 -34.46 20.12 31.85
CA LEU A 535 -34.82 21.23 30.97
C LEU A 535 -34.81 22.55 31.78
N PRO A 536 -34.02 23.56 31.38
CA PRO A 536 -34.13 24.88 32.01
C PRO A 536 -35.54 25.42 31.78
N ALA A 537 -36.13 25.95 32.86
CA ALA A 537 -37.46 26.57 32.82
C ALA A 537 -37.54 27.60 31.69
N ASP A 538 -38.56 27.43 30.86
CA ASP A 538 -38.87 28.28 29.71
C ASP A 538 -38.97 29.74 30.15
N PRO A 539 -38.13 30.69 29.68
CA PRO A 539 -38.34 32.10 29.93
C PRO A 539 -39.50 32.53 29.04
N GLY A 540 -40.63 32.78 29.65
CA GLY A 540 -41.88 33.20 29.01
C GLY A 540 -41.71 34.23 27.89
N PRO A 541 -42.74 34.42 27.03
CA PRO A 541 -42.61 35.08 25.75
C PRO A 541 -42.16 36.55 25.90
N LYS A 542 -40.96 36.85 25.36
CA LYS A 542 -40.51 38.24 25.19
C LYS A 542 -41.36 38.86 24.10
N SER A 543 -42.17 39.85 24.47
CA SER A 543 -42.87 40.74 23.55
C SER A 543 -41.86 41.43 22.66
N TYR A 544 -41.81 41.08 21.40
CA TYR A 544 -41.08 41.86 20.40
C TYR A 544 -41.91 43.12 20.13
N GLY A 545 -41.38 44.29 20.57
CA GLY A 545 -41.90 45.59 20.22
C GLY A 545 -41.81 45.82 18.72
N PHE A 546 -42.91 46.20 18.12
CA PHE A 546 -43.01 46.63 16.73
C PHE A 546 -42.02 47.78 16.46
N LEU A 547 -41.19 47.63 15.45
CA LEU A 547 -40.42 48.69 14.84
C LEU A 547 -41.40 49.60 14.07
N PRO A 548 -41.31 50.92 14.19
CA PRO A 548 -42.16 51.85 13.39
C PRO A 548 -41.73 51.77 11.91
N ALA A 549 -42.69 51.91 11.03
CA ALA A 549 -42.53 52.03 9.59
C ALA A 549 -41.65 53.23 9.21
N PRO A 550 -40.82 53.13 8.17
CA PRO A 550 -40.08 54.29 7.68
C PRO A 550 -41.03 55.28 7.01
N ASP A 551 -40.95 56.52 7.45
CA ASP A 551 -41.66 57.69 6.90
C ASP A 551 -41.17 58.01 5.48
N ASP A 552 -42.10 58.47 4.73
CA ASP A 552 -42.17 58.96 3.37
C ASP A 552 -40.88 59.56 2.77
N ALA A 553 -40.55 59.10 1.56
CA ALA A 553 -39.61 59.75 0.66
C ALA A 553 -40.27 60.96 0.00
N PRO A 554 -39.59 62.14 -0.11
CA PRO A 554 -40.12 63.30 -0.81
C PRO A 554 -40.08 63.12 -2.33
N GLU A 555 -41.19 63.51 -2.97
CA GLU A 555 -41.35 63.72 -4.40
C GLU A 555 -40.21 64.55 -4.98
N ARG A 556 -39.56 64.03 -6.05
CA ARG A 556 -38.74 64.86 -6.94
C ARG A 556 -39.62 65.41 -8.05
N ASP A 557 -39.95 66.68 -7.92
CA ASP A 557 -40.40 67.48 -9.03
C ASP A 557 -39.32 67.66 -10.08
N SER A 558 -39.82 67.62 -11.29
CA SER A 558 -39.26 67.99 -12.55
C SER A 558 -38.24 69.12 -12.58
N LEU A 559 -37.08 68.84 -13.22
CA LEU A 559 -36.56 69.70 -14.34
C LEU A 559 -35.51 68.88 -15.06
#